data_49de3e5cb9b5247fe2d4ef7696dbaceb
#
_entry.id   49de3e5cb9b5247fe2d4ef7696dbaceb
#
_cell.length_a   1.000
_cell.length_b   1.000
_cell.length_c   1.000
_cell.angle_alpha   90.00
_cell.angle_beta   90.00
_cell.angle_gamma   90.00
#
_symmetry.space_group_name_H-M   'P 1'
#
loop_
_entity.id
_entity.type
_entity.pdbx_description
1 polymer ?
#
loop_
_entity_poly.entity_id
_entity_poly.type
_entity_poly.pdbx_seq_one_letter_code
_entity_poly.pdbx_strand_id
1 'polypeptide(L)'
;MLISLMKEEEIPQVAALEQVCFSEPWTEQGLRESFARPEYLFVTATEDGQVVGYAGLYQVLDEGDITNIAVLPSARKKGIGTALTRALIEAGEQRAIHAFTLEVRVGDAAAIHI
;
A
#
# COMPACT_ATOMS: atom_id res chain seq x y z
N MET A 1 6.31 13.48 -7.28
CA MET A 1 5.73 12.24 -6.74
C MET A 1 4.26 12.16 -7.10
N LEU A 2 3.82 11.01 -7.56
CA LEU A 2 2.43 10.77 -7.93
C LEU A 2 1.87 9.63 -7.08
N ILE A 3 0.69 9.84 -6.49
CA ILE A 3 0.00 8.78 -5.73
C ILE A 3 -1.31 8.47 -6.47
N SER A 4 -1.52 7.20 -6.76
CA SER A 4 -2.68 6.75 -7.52
C SER A 4 -3.03 5.31 -7.16
N LEU A 5 -4.17 4.84 -7.66
CA LEU A 5 -4.53 3.44 -7.54
C LEU A 5 -3.46 2.58 -8.22
N MET A 6 -3.13 1.45 -7.60
CA MET A 6 -2.12 0.55 -8.16
C MET A 6 -2.58 0.00 -9.50
N LYS A 7 -1.65 -0.06 -10.46
CA LYS A 7 -1.88 -0.66 -11.76
C LYS A 7 -1.29 -2.07 -11.78
N GLU A 8 -1.86 -2.94 -12.60
CA GLU A 8 -1.37 -4.31 -12.70
C GLU A 8 0.10 -4.37 -13.08
N GLU A 9 0.53 -3.47 -13.95
CA GLU A 9 1.91 -3.41 -14.42
C GLU A 9 2.91 -3.00 -13.32
N GLU A 10 2.42 -2.47 -12.20
CA GLU A 10 3.24 -2.09 -11.06
C GLU A 10 3.49 -3.24 -10.09
N ILE A 11 2.78 -4.36 -10.24
CA ILE A 11 2.88 -5.48 -9.30
C ILE A 11 4.31 -6.02 -9.15
N PRO A 12 5.11 -6.21 -10.20
CA PRO A 12 6.49 -6.66 -10.01
C PRO A 12 7.32 -5.70 -9.16
N GLN A 13 7.13 -4.40 -9.32
CA GLN A 13 7.83 -3.41 -8.51
C GLN A 13 7.37 -3.44 -7.05
N VAL A 14 6.07 -3.62 -6.82
CA VAL A 14 5.52 -3.73 -5.47
C VAL A 14 6.05 -4.99 -4.79
N ALA A 15 6.15 -6.10 -5.52
CA ALA A 15 6.73 -7.33 -4.98
C ALA A 15 8.19 -7.13 -4.58
N ALA A 16 8.96 -6.40 -5.38
CA ALA A 16 10.36 -6.09 -5.07
C ALA A 16 10.43 -5.19 -3.84
N LEU A 17 9.52 -4.24 -3.71
CA LEU A 17 9.44 -3.37 -2.55
C LEU A 17 9.14 -4.15 -1.28
N GLU A 18 8.25 -5.13 -1.36
CA GLU A 18 7.94 -6.02 -0.24
C GLU A 18 9.18 -6.74 0.25
N GLN A 19 10.01 -7.23 -0.67
CA GLN A 19 11.24 -7.94 -0.30
C GLN A 19 12.25 -7.06 0.39
N VAL A 20 12.27 -5.77 0.05
CA VAL A 20 13.17 -4.81 0.70
C VAL A 20 12.67 -4.46 2.10
N CYS A 21 11.36 -4.33 2.26
CA CYS A 21 10.77 -3.78 3.48
C CYS A 21 10.39 -4.81 4.53
N PHE A 22 10.14 -6.06 4.15
CA PHE A 22 9.60 -7.07 5.07
C PHE A 22 10.42 -8.34 5.07
N SER A 23 10.54 -8.96 6.25
CA SER A 23 11.22 -10.26 6.38
C SER A 23 10.38 -11.41 5.81
N GLU A 24 9.05 -11.23 5.77
CA GLU A 24 8.14 -12.20 5.18
C GLU A 24 7.30 -11.49 4.11
N PRO A 25 7.90 -11.21 2.96
CA PRO A 25 7.22 -10.43 1.92
C PRO A 25 6.13 -11.23 1.22
N TRP A 26 5.10 -10.52 0.76
CA TRP A 26 4.15 -11.10 -0.17
C TRP A 26 4.88 -11.38 -1.48
N THR A 27 4.55 -12.51 -2.10
CA THR A 27 5.09 -12.86 -3.40
C THR A 27 4.37 -12.07 -4.49
N GLU A 28 4.98 -12.00 -5.67
CA GLU A 28 4.32 -11.39 -6.82
C GLU A 28 3.00 -12.10 -7.14
N GLN A 29 2.99 -13.43 -7.05
CA GLN A 29 1.78 -14.23 -7.28
C GLN A 29 0.68 -13.88 -6.28
N GLY A 30 1.03 -13.77 -5.00
CA GLY A 30 0.07 -13.39 -3.96
C GLY A 30 -0.50 -12.00 -4.18
N LEU A 31 0.34 -11.06 -4.62
CA LEU A 31 -0.12 -9.70 -4.95
C LEU A 31 -1.07 -9.71 -6.14
N ARG A 32 -0.78 -10.51 -7.18
CA ARG A 32 -1.67 -10.62 -8.33
C ARG A 32 -3.02 -11.20 -7.95
N GLU A 33 -3.03 -12.21 -7.09
CA GLU A 33 -4.27 -12.82 -6.64
C GLU A 33 -5.10 -11.83 -5.83
N SER A 34 -4.46 -11.07 -4.95
CA SER A 34 -5.15 -10.05 -4.15
C SER A 34 -5.64 -8.90 -5.01
N PHE A 35 -4.82 -8.46 -5.97
CA PHE A 35 -5.18 -7.38 -6.88
C PHE A 35 -6.44 -7.72 -7.68
N ALA A 36 -6.62 -8.98 -8.02
CA ALA A 36 -7.79 -9.44 -8.79
C ALA A 36 -9.06 -9.53 -7.94
N ARG A 37 -8.96 -9.45 -6.62
CA ARG A 37 -10.10 -9.58 -5.72
C ARG A 37 -10.67 -8.21 -5.35
N PRO A 38 -11.99 -8.03 -5.44
CA PRO A 38 -12.60 -6.72 -5.17
C PRO A 38 -12.48 -6.26 -3.72
N GLU A 39 -12.22 -7.16 -2.78
CA GLU A 39 -12.07 -6.81 -1.36
C GLU A 39 -10.77 -6.04 -1.09
N TYR A 40 -9.79 -6.16 -1.96
CA TYR A 40 -8.51 -5.47 -1.78
C TYR A 40 -8.47 -4.15 -2.53
N LEU A 41 -7.84 -3.18 -1.93
CA LEU A 41 -7.61 -1.87 -2.52
C LEU A 41 -6.17 -1.48 -2.28
N PHE A 42 -5.46 -1.12 -3.36
CA PHE A 42 -4.04 -0.76 -3.28
C PHE A 42 -3.80 0.60 -3.92
N VAL A 43 -2.89 1.36 -3.32
CA VAL A 43 -2.38 2.62 -3.89
C VAL A 43 -0.87 2.57 -3.95
N THR A 44 -0.29 3.26 -4.92
CA THR A 44 1.16 3.34 -5.08
C THR A 44 1.61 4.78 -5.11
N ALA A 45 2.84 5.01 -4.68
CA ALA A 45 3.55 6.27 -4.85
C ALA A 45 4.67 6.03 -5.85
N THR A 46 4.76 6.86 -6.88
CA THR A 46 5.79 6.75 -7.90
C THR A 46 6.60 8.04 -7.98
N GLU A 47 7.90 7.90 -8.24
CA GLU A 47 8.79 9.00 -8.55
C GLU A 47 9.57 8.62 -9.80
N ASP A 48 9.54 9.50 -10.81
CA ASP A 48 10.22 9.27 -12.10
C ASP A 48 9.83 7.92 -12.71
N GLY A 49 8.56 7.55 -12.59
CA GLY A 49 8.04 6.32 -13.16
C GLY A 49 8.31 5.06 -12.35
N GLN A 50 8.96 5.18 -11.20
CA GLN A 50 9.28 4.02 -10.35
C GLN A 50 8.45 4.03 -9.07
N VAL A 51 7.98 2.85 -8.66
CA VAL A 51 7.25 2.70 -7.41
C VAL A 51 8.22 2.85 -6.25
N VAL A 52 7.97 3.82 -5.39
CA VAL A 52 8.78 4.08 -4.20
C VAL A 52 8.03 3.74 -2.91
N GLY A 53 6.74 3.48 -3.00
CA GLY A 53 5.94 3.08 -1.85
C GLY A 53 4.59 2.55 -2.28
N TYR A 54 3.94 1.81 -1.38
CA TYR A 54 2.56 1.37 -1.62
C TYR A 54 1.85 1.14 -0.30
N ALA A 55 0.52 1.11 -0.37
CA ALA A 55 -0.31 0.76 0.77
C ALA A 55 -1.51 -0.04 0.29
N GLY A 56 -2.02 -0.90 1.16
CA GLY A 56 -3.16 -1.73 0.83
C GLY A 56 -4.11 -1.90 2.00
N LEU A 57 -5.38 -2.12 1.67
CA LEU A 57 -6.39 -2.45 2.65
C LEU A 57 -7.25 -3.62 2.17
N TYR A 58 -7.89 -4.28 3.13
CA TYR A 58 -8.87 -5.33 2.89
C TYR A 58 -10.22 -4.82 3.39
N GLN A 59 -11.22 -4.87 2.51
CA GLN A 59 -12.55 -4.34 2.83
C GLN A 59 -13.50 -5.47 3.21
N VAL A 60 -14.17 -5.32 4.36
CA VAL A 60 -15.27 -6.17 4.78
C VAL A 60 -16.47 -5.27 5.05
N LEU A 61 -17.48 -5.35 4.20
CA LEU A 61 -18.66 -4.47 4.28
C LEU A 61 -18.25 -3.00 4.21
N ASP A 62 -18.53 -2.23 5.25
CA ASP A 62 -18.18 -0.80 5.31
C ASP A 62 -16.91 -0.53 6.12
N GLU A 63 -16.14 -1.56 6.43
CA GLU A 63 -14.91 -1.43 7.20
C GLU A 63 -13.70 -1.78 6.32
N GLY A 64 -12.62 -1.03 6.48
CA GLY A 64 -11.36 -1.28 5.79
C GLY A 64 -10.23 -1.49 6.76
N ASP A 65 -9.52 -2.62 6.62
CA ASP A 65 -8.32 -2.90 7.42
C ASP A 65 -7.10 -2.56 6.57
N ILE A 66 -6.36 -1.53 7.00
CA ILE A 66 -5.10 -1.18 6.35
C ILE A 66 -4.05 -2.17 6.83
N THR A 67 -3.58 -3.01 5.91
CA THR A 67 -2.72 -4.14 6.26
C THR A 67 -1.26 -3.93 5.90
N ASN A 68 -1.00 -3.11 4.88
CA ASN A 68 0.36 -2.93 4.35
C ASN A 68 0.62 -1.45 4.10
N ILE A 69 1.73 -0.97 4.61
CA ILE A 69 2.31 0.32 4.21
C ILE A 69 3.82 0.10 4.09
N ALA A 70 4.37 0.35 2.92
CA ALA A 70 5.79 0.16 2.67
C ALA A 70 6.34 1.30 1.83
N VAL A 71 7.51 1.80 2.22
CA VAL A 71 8.22 2.88 1.52
C VAL A 71 9.67 2.46 1.39
N LEU A 72 10.25 2.63 0.20
CA LEU A 72 11.68 2.35 0.00
C LEU A 72 12.52 3.12 1.02
N PRO A 73 13.58 2.49 1.56
CA PRO A 73 14.44 3.19 2.53
C PRO A 73 14.96 4.53 2.04
N SER A 74 15.32 4.63 0.75
CA SER A 74 15.84 5.86 0.18
C SER A 74 14.78 6.96 0.06
N ALA A 75 13.50 6.61 0.13
CA ALA A 75 12.41 7.56 -0.01
C ALA A 75 11.70 7.88 1.32
N ARG A 76 12.19 7.36 2.42
CA ARG A 76 11.59 7.58 3.74
C ARG A 76 11.84 9.00 4.23
N LYS A 77 11.06 9.44 5.24
CA LYS A 77 11.12 10.75 5.85
C LYS A 77 10.71 11.90 4.93
N LYS A 78 9.97 11.56 3.86
CA LYS A 78 9.42 12.55 2.92
C LYS A 78 7.91 12.66 3.01
N GLY A 79 7.30 12.04 4.04
CA GLY A 79 5.84 12.06 4.20
C GLY A 79 5.09 11.14 3.24
N ILE A 80 5.79 10.22 2.58
CA ILE A 80 5.16 9.33 1.59
C ILE A 80 4.20 8.36 2.26
N GLY A 81 4.56 7.79 3.42
CA GLY A 81 3.67 6.89 4.15
C GLY A 81 2.37 7.55 4.55
N THR A 82 2.44 8.80 5.03
CA THR A 82 1.25 9.58 5.37
C THR A 82 0.41 9.86 4.14
N ALA A 83 1.04 10.24 3.04
CA ALA A 83 0.34 10.52 1.79
C ALA A 83 -0.35 9.27 1.22
N LEU A 84 0.32 8.11 1.30
CA LEU A 84 -0.26 6.84 0.89
C LEU A 84 -1.47 6.48 1.74
N THR A 85 -1.37 6.67 3.06
CA THR A 85 -2.47 6.37 3.98
C THR A 85 -3.68 7.26 3.68
N ARG A 86 -3.45 8.55 3.45
CA ARG A 86 -4.54 9.46 3.08
C ARG A 86 -5.20 9.07 1.78
N ALA A 87 -4.40 8.76 0.77
CA ALA A 87 -4.93 8.36 -0.53
C ALA A 87 -5.76 7.08 -0.42
N LEU A 88 -5.28 6.13 0.40
CA LEU A 88 -5.99 4.88 0.63
C LEU A 88 -7.33 5.11 1.31
N ILE A 89 -7.36 5.98 2.31
CA ILE A 89 -8.60 6.32 3.01
C ILE A 89 -9.58 7.01 2.06
N GLU A 90 -9.10 7.97 1.27
CA GLU A 90 -9.96 8.65 0.30
C GLU A 90 -10.55 7.69 -0.72
N ALA A 91 -9.73 6.78 -1.24
CA ALA A 91 -10.19 5.77 -2.20
C ALA A 91 -11.19 4.82 -1.54
N GLY A 92 -10.96 4.47 -0.28
CA GLY A 92 -11.88 3.63 0.48
C GLY A 92 -13.22 4.30 0.73
N GLU A 93 -13.22 5.59 1.03
CA GLU A 93 -14.45 6.34 1.23
C GLU A 93 -15.32 6.33 -0.03
N GLN A 94 -14.70 6.34 -1.20
CA GLN A 94 -15.43 6.23 -2.45
C GLN A 94 -16.04 4.84 -2.67
N ARG A 95 -15.61 3.85 -1.91
CA ARG A 95 -16.20 2.51 -1.88
C ARG A 95 -17.16 2.33 -0.70
N ALA A 96 -17.62 3.41 -0.09
CA ALA A 96 -18.51 3.41 1.06
C ALA A 96 -17.91 2.75 2.30
N ILE A 97 -16.58 2.83 2.45
CA ILE A 97 -15.93 2.43 3.69
C ILE A 97 -16.05 3.58 4.67
N HIS A 98 -16.58 3.30 5.86
CA HIS A 98 -16.85 4.34 6.87
C HIS A 98 -15.95 4.21 8.10
N ALA A 99 -15.28 3.07 8.28
CA ALA A 99 -14.39 2.85 9.40
C ALA A 99 -13.10 2.21 8.91
N PHE A 100 -11.96 2.70 9.39
CA PHE A 100 -10.65 2.18 8.99
C PHE A 100 -9.89 1.72 10.23
N THR A 101 -9.30 0.53 10.14
CA THR A 101 -8.46 -0.04 11.17
C THR A 101 -7.03 -0.12 10.63
N LEU A 102 -6.06 0.23 11.46
CA LEU A 102 -4.66 0.20 11.07
C LEU A 102 -3.99 -0.98 11.75
N GLU A 103 -3.87 -2.10 11.04
CA GLU A 103 -3.16 -3.29 11.50
C GLU A 103 -2.03 -3.58 10.53
N VAL A 104 -1.04 -2.67 10.51
CA VAL A 104 0.01 -2.75 9.51
C VAL A 104 1.13 -3.68 9.92
N ARG A 105 1.62 -4.45 8.95
CA ARG A 105 2.91 -5.11 9.08
C ARG A 105 3.99 -4.06 9.05
N VAL A 106 4.93 -4.17 9.97
CA VAL A 106 6.04 -3.24 10.06
C VAL A 106 7.25 -3.90 9.47
N GLY A 107 7.63 -3.55 8.26
CA GLY A 107 8.87 -4.02 7.66
C GLY A 107 10.06 -3.35 8.31
N ASP A 108 9.94 -2.07 8.54
CA ASP A 108 10.95 -1.25 9.19
C ASP A 108 10.21 -0.19 10.01
N ALA A 109 10.65 0.04 11.23
CA ALA A 109 9.99 0.98 12.15
C ALA A 109 9.82 2.36 11.53
N ALA A 110 10.72 2.77 10.66
CA ALA A 110 10.65 4.08 10.01
C ALA A 110 9.48 4.19 9.03
N ALA A 111 8.88 3.08 8.61
CA ALA A 111 7.79 3.09 7.63
C ALA A 111 6.45 3.51 8.22
N ILE A 112 6.34 3.63 9.54
CA ILE A 112 5.05 3.79 10.20
C ILE A 112 4.87 5.10 10.92
N HIS A 113 5.59 6.11 10.56
CA HIS A 113 5.29 7.43 11.09
C HIS A 113 4.15 8.02 10.28
N ILE A 114 2.97 7.76 10.74
CA ILE A 114 1.76 8.29 10.13
C ILE A 114 1.30 9.50 10.93
#